data_242e047e9dcd0257937c4a32c9f22d48
#
_entry.id   242e047e9dcd0257937c4a32c9f22d48
#
_cell.length_a   1.000
_cell.length_b   1.000
_cell.length_c   1.000
_cell.angle_alpha   90.00
_cell.angle_beta   90.00
_cell.angle_gamma   90.00
#
_symmetry.space_group_name_H-M   'P 1'
#
loop_
_entity.id
_entity.type
_entity.pdbx_description
1 polymer ?
#
loop_
_entity_poly.entity_id
_entity_poly.type
_entity_poly.pdbx_seq_one_letter_code
_entity_poly.pdbx_strand_id
1 'polypeptide(L)'
;TKALYDGGLSVRTTIDPQLQMKAERALREGLEALDRRQGWRGPLARLDPAKPVDVQLQLLTEKLPENRFAALVTKVDDQQVQIYMPGQTAVIPFTLASWAYPPRRADGTRPPKITSLKQVLTADDIVIVQRPVEAPDLTTDGAVFASDVFALGQRPLVEGAIVALDPH
;
A
#
# COMPACT_ATOMS: atom_id res chain seq x y z
N THR A 1 -19.98 15.21 -35.78
CA THR A 1 -19.94 15.16 -34.29
C THR A 1 -21.23 14.57 -33.71
N LYS A 2 -22.41 14.78 -34.33
CA LYS A 2 -23.70 14.27 -33.83
C LYS A 2 -23.82 12.74 -33.98
N ALA A 3 -23.30 12.16 -35.08
CA ALA A 3 -23.28 10.71 -35.31
C ALA A 3 -22.42 9.94 -34.29
N LEU A 4 -21.51 10.60 -33.62
CA LEU A 4 -20.66 9.98 -32.57
C LEU A 4 -21.43 9.72 -31.27
N TYR A 5 -22.42 10.55 -30.97
CA TYR A 5 -23.22 10.47 -29.75
C TYR A 5 -24.50 9.69 -29.92
N ASP A 6 -25.07 9.66 -31.14
CA ASP A 6 -26.37 9.04 -31.43
C ASP A 6 -26.26 7.62 -32.01
N GLY A 7 -25.07 7.15 -32.36
CA GLY A 7 -24.91 5.99 -33.25
C GLY A 7 -24.17 4.77 -32.69
N GLY A 8 -24.04 4.58 -31.38
CA GLY A 8 -23.53 3.32 -30.79
C GLY A 8 -22.29 2.75 -31.53
N LEU A 9 -21.20 3.53 -31.67
CA LEU A 9 -20.01 3.13 -32.39
C LEU A 9 -19.29 2.01 -31.66
N SER A 10 -19.09 0.88 -32.32
CA SER A 10 -18.16 -0.16 -31.86
C SER A 10 -16.76 0.13 -32.39
N VAL A 11 -15.85 0.45 -31.48
CA VAL A 11 -14.44 0.71 -31.82
C VAL A 11 -13.61 -0.52 -31.49
N ARG A 12 -12.96 -1.10 -32.49
CA ARG A 12 -11.93 -2.13 -32.30
C ARG A 12 -10.57 -1.47 -32.19
N THR A 13 -9.85 -1.77 -31.11
CA THR A 13 -8.47 -1.32 -30.90
C THR A 13 -7.51 -2.49 -31.12
N THR A 14 -6.23 -2.18 -31.32
CA THR A 14 -5.14 -3.16 -31.40
C THR A 14 -4.56 -3.51 -30.02
N ILE A 15 -5.19 -3.02 -28.95
CA ILE A 15 -4.75 -3.29 -27.58
C ILE A 15 -4.99 -4.77 -27.25
N ASP A 16 -3.93 -5.46 -26.86
CA ASP A 16 -4.01 -6.78 -26.26
C ASP A 16 -4.34 -6.64 -24.76
N PRO A 17 -5.51 -7.10 -24.28
CA PRO A 17 -5.90 -6.96 -22.89
C PRO A 17 -4.94 -7.65 -21.91
N GLN A 18 -4.30 -8.76 -22.31
CA GLN A 18 -3.36 -9.46 -21.44
C GLN A 18 -2.04 -8.70 -21.28
N LEU A 19 -1.54 -8.13 -22.38
CA LEU A 19 -0.37 -7.26 -22.33
C LEU A 19 -0.66 -5.99 -21.54
N GLN A 20 -1.85 -5.41 -21.69
CA GLN A 20 -2.28 -4.23 -20.93
C GLN A 20 -2.26 -4.51 -19.43
N MET A 21 -2.86 -5.61 -18.97
CA MET A 21 -2.86 -5.98 -17.54
C MET A 21 -1.44 -6.20 -17.01
N LYS A 22 -0.56 -6.84 -17.79
CA LYS A 22 0.85 -7.05 -17.40
C LYS A 22 1.60 -5.73 -17.30
N ALA A 23 1.40 -4.82 -18.25
CA ALA A 23 2.03 -3.51 -18.26
C ALA A 23 1.57 -2.65 -17.08
N GLU A 24 0.27 -2.61 -16.79
CA GLU A 24 -0.29 -1.91 -15.63
C GLU A 24 0.28 -2.45 -14.31
N ARG A 25 0.36 -3.77 -14.19
CA ARG A 25 0.95 -4.40 -13.01
C ARG A 25 2.43 -4.02 -12.84
N ALA A 26 3.23 -4.16 -13.90
CA ALA A 26 4.65 -3.82 -13.89
C ALA A 26 4.89 -2.34 -13.58
N LEU A 27 4.07 -1.45 -14.15
CA LEU A 27 4.13 -0.01 -13.85
C LEU A 27 3.84 0.26 -12.37
N ARG A 28 2.77 -0.33 -11.85
CA ARG A 28 2.38 -0.16 -10.43
C ARG A 28 3.48 -0.64 -9.49
N GLU A 29 4.01 -1.84 -9.72
CA GLU A 29 5.10 -2.40 -8.93
C GLU A 29 6.37 -1.52 -9.00
N GLY A 30 6.69 -1.00 -10.18
CA GLY A 30 7.82 -0.07 -10.38
C GLY A 30 7.64 1.25 -9.65
N LEU A 31 6.45 1.85 -9.70
CA LEU A 31 6.14 3.09 -8.98
C LEU A 31 6.17 2.88 -7.46
N GLU A 32 5.64 1.76 -6.95
CA GLU A 32 5.72 1.43 -5.53
C GLU A 32 7.16 1.21 -5.06
N ALA A 33 7.96 0.50 -5.85
CA ALA A 33 9.37 0.29 -5.54
C ALA A 33 10.17 1.61 -5.54
N LEU A 34 9.85 2.52 -6.46
CA LEU A 34 10.45 3.86 -6.49
C LEU A 34 10.04 4.65 -5.25
N ASP A 35 8.75 4.64 -4.92
CA ASP A 35 8.18 5.38 -3.81
C ASP A 35 8.76 4.91 -2.46
N ARG A 36 8.88 3.60 -2.24
CA ARG A 36 9.55 3.03 -1.05
C ARG A 36 11.01 3.46 -0.94
N ARG A 37 11.73 3.60 -2.05
CA ARG A 37 13.12 4.11 -2.06
C ARG A 37 13.22 5.58 -1.67
N GLN A 38 12.14 6.34 -1.78
CA GLN A 38 12.08 7.74 -1.33
C GLN A 38 11.85 7.86 0.19
N GLY A 39 11.40 6.79 0.83
CA GLY A 39 11.20 6.71 2.27
C GLY A 39 9.74 6.83 2.71
N TRP A 40 9.53 6.61 3.99
CA TRP A 40 8.22 6.63 4.64
C TRP A 40 7.79 8.06 4.96
N ARG A 41 6.58 8.43 4.55
CA ARG A 41 6.02 9.78 4.73
C ARG A 41 5.07 9.90 5.93
N GLY A 42 4.96 8.85 6.72
CA GLY A 42 4.07 8.83 7.87
C GLY A 42 2.75 8.09 7.63
N PRO A 43 1.92 7.99 8.67
CA PRO A 43 0.62 7.34 8.60
C PRO A 43 -0.34 8.07 7.65
N LEU A 44 -1.35 7.36 7.17
CA LEU A 44 -2.41 7.91 6.31
C LEU A 44 -3.24 8.98 7.05
N ALA A 45 -3.52 8.72 8.33
CA ALA A 45 -4.24 9.61 9.24
C ALA A 45 -3.93 9.23 10.69
N ARG A 46 -4.42 10.02 11.63
CA ARG A 46 -4.57 9.64 13.04
C ARG A 46 -6.01 9.40 13.39
N LEU A 47 -6.24 8.48 14.33
CA LEU A 47 -7.57 8.18 14.85
C LEU A 47 -8.19 9.45 15.45
N ASP A 48 -9.39 9.77 15.00
CA ASP A 48 -10.24 10.78 15.61
C ASP A 48 -11.09 10.10 16.70
N PRO A 49 -10.84 10.33 18.00
CA PRO A 49 -11.57 9.66 19.08
C PRO A 49 -13.06 10.04 19.13
N ALA A 50 -13.47 11.11 18.45
CA ALA A 50 -14.87 11.54 18.39
C ALA A 50 -15.72 10.73 17.38
N LYS A 51 -15.09 9.87 16.55
CA LYS A 51 -15.77 9.11 15.52
C LYS A 51 -15.60 7.61 15.70
N PRO A 52 -16.61 6.79 15.34
CA PRO A 52 -16.45 5.34 15.35
C PRO A 52 -15.28 4.88 14.48
N VAL A 53 -14.45 3.99 15.00
CA VAL A 53 -13.23 3.50 14.34
C VAL A 53 -13.54 2.88 12.99
N ASP A 54 -14.53 1.96 12.94
CA ASP A 54 -14.88 1.23 11.72
C ASP A 54 -15.31 2.15 10.59
N VAL A 55 -16.07 3.20 10.91
CA VAL A 55 -16.51 4.21 9.94
C VAL A 55 -15.31 4.95 9.34
N GLN A 56 -14.34 5.32 10.18
CA GLN A 56 -13.14 6.01 9.71
C GLN A 56 -12.32 5.11 8.79
N LEU A 57 -12.09 3.84 9.19
CA LEU A 57 -11.32 2.88 8.41
C LEU A 57 -12.01 2.56 7.08
N GLN A 58 -13.33 2.41 7.09
CA GLN A 58 -14.08 2.15 5.87
C GLN A 58 -14.00 3.33 4.88
N LEU A 59 -14.26 4.55 5.33
CA LEU A 59 -14.18 5.76 4.50
C LEU A 59 -12.78 6.01 3.92
N LEU A 60 -11.74 5.66 4.66
CA LEU A 60 -10.36 5.75 4.17
C LEU A 60 -10.07 4.64 3.17
N THR A 61 -10.52 3.42 3.43
CA THR A 61 -10.33 2.27 2.53
C THR A 61 -10.98 2.49 1.17
N GLU A 62 -12.20 3.06 1.12
CA GLU A 62 -12.91 3.36 -0.13
C GLU A 62 -12.12 4.30 -1.07
N LYS A 63 -11.20 5.09 -0.52
CA LYS A 63 -10.33 6.01 -1.29
C LYS A 63 -9.02 5.37 -1.73
N LEU A 64 -8.77 4.12 -1.35
CA LEU A 64 -7.54 3.41 -1.71
C LEU A 64 -7.76 2.56 -2.96
N PRO A 65 -6.67 2.26 -3.70
CA PRO A 65 -6.72 1.28 -4.78
C PRO A 65 -7.13 -0.11 -4.28
N GLU A 66 -7.56 -0.96 -5.18
CA GLU A 66 -7.89 -2.36 -4.88
C GLU A 66 -6.76 -3.08 -4.12
N ASN A 67 -7.17 -4.02 -3.25
CA ASN A 67 -6.27 -4.80 -2.40
C ASN A 67 -5.47 -3.99 -1.36
N ARG A 68 -5.89 -2.76 -1.07
CA ARG A 68 -5.34 -1.94 0.00
C ARG A 68 -6.42 -1.56 0.99
N PHE A 69 -6.04 -1.55 2.26
CA PHE A 69 -6.96 -1.32 3.36
C PHE A 69 -6.36 -0.29 4.31
N ALA A 70 -7.21 0.52 4.92
CA ALA A 70 -6.84 1.32 6.07
C ALA A 70 -6.94 0.45 7.32
N ALA A 71 -5.90 0.48 8.16
CA ALA A 71 -5.83 -0.27 9.40
C ALA A 71 -5.38 0.64 10.54
N LEU A 72 -6.00 0.47 11.71
CA LEU A 72 -5.61 1.17 12.93
C LEU A 72 -4.46 0.43 13.61
N VAL A 73 -3.40 1.11 13.93
CA VAL A 73 -2.31 0.61 14.78
C VAL A 73 -2.79 0.59 16.22
N THR A 74 -2.89 -0.60 16.80
CA THR A 74 -3.33 -0.79 18.20
C THR A 74 -2.16 -0.96 19.16
N LYS A 75 -1.08 -1.62 18.71
CA LYS A 75 0.13 -1.82 19.50
C LYS A 75 1.36 -1.88 18.61
N VAL A 76 2.45 -1.26 19.06
CA VAL A 76 3.73 -1.29 18.35
C VAL A 76 4.79 -1.92 19.24
N ASP A 77 5.40 -3.00 18.73
CA ASP A 77 6.58 -3.63 19.31
C ASP A 77 7.80 -3.41 18.37
N ASP A 78 8.97 -3.84 18.77
CA ASP A 78 10.18 -3.61 17.96
C ASP A 78 10.14 -4.38 16.64
N GLN A 79 9.56 -5.60 16.65
CA GLN A 79 9.56 -6.52 15.52
C GLN A 79 8.20 -6.69 14.84
N GLN A 80 7.11 -6.18 15.43
CA GLN A 80 5.78 -6.28 14.84
C GLN A 80 4.86 -5.17 15.30
N VAL A 81 3.85 -4.91 14.50
CA VAL A 81 2.75 -4.01 14.80
C VAL A 81 1.45 -4.79 14.79
N GLN A 82 0.64 -4.65 15.84
CA GLN A 82 -0.73 -5.14 15.84
C GLN A 82 -1.64 -4.09 15.24
N ILE A 83 -2.48 -4.52 14.34
CA ILE A 83 -3.43 -3.66 13.63
C ILE A 83 -4.86 -4.19 13.77
N TYR A 84 -5.79 -3.27 13.71
CA TYR A 84 -7.22 -3.56 13.65
C TYR A 84 -7.80 -3.08 12.32
N MET A 85 -8.60 -3.92 11.71
CA MET A 85 -9.45 -3.61 10.56
C MET A 85 -10.89 -4.04 10.90
N PRO A 86 -11.92 -3.48 10.27
CA PRO A 86 -13.30 -3.86 10.59
C PRO A 86 -13.52 -5.36 10.57
N GLY A 87 -13.85 -5.93 11.75
CA GLY A 87 -14.11 -7.36 11.93
C GLY A 87 -12.90 -8.26 12.12
N GLN A 88 -11.64 -7.75 12.09
CA GLN A 88 -10.45 -8.59 12.30
C GLN A 88 -9.29 -7.82 12.91
N THR A 89 -8.42 -8.57 13.59
CA THR A 89 -7.10 -8.11 14.01
C THR A 89 -6.02 -8.82 13.19
N ALA A 90 -4.91 -8.14 12.96
CA ALA A 90 -3.82 -8.67 12.14
C ALA A 90 -2.48 -8.11 12.62
N VAL A 91 -1.38 -8.54 12.00
CA VAL A 91 -0.04 -8.06 12.32
C VAL A 91 0.73 -7.61 11.08
N ILE A 92 1.61 -6.63 11.29
CA ILE A 92 2.63 -6.24 10.32
C ILE A 92 3.98 -6.61 10.91
N PRO A 93 4.65 -7.66 10.43
CA PRO A 93 6.00 -8.01 10.86
C PRO A 93 7.02 -6.95 10.39
N PHE A 94 8.12 -6.80 11.13
CA PHE A 94 9.21 -5.88 10.78
C PHE A 94 9.72 -6.09 9.35
N THR A 95 9.85 -7.33 8.90
CA THR A 95 10.31 -7.68 7.55
C THR A 95 9.46 -7.04 6.43
N LEU A 96 8.15 -6.86 6.67
CA LEU A 96 7.19 -6.28 5.73
C LEU A 96 6.99 -4.76 5.91
N ALA A 97 7.72 -4.14 6.86
CA ALA A 97 7.69 -2.71 7.15
C ALA A 97 9.09 -2.07 7.24
N SER A 98 10.17 -2.85 7.15
CA SER A 98 11.57 -2.40 7.31
C SER A 98 12.01 -1.33 6.31
N TRP A 99 11.28 -1.17 5.21
CA TRP A 99 11.49 -0.12 4.22
C TRP A 99 11.01 1.26 4.69
N ALA A 100 10.26 1.35 5.80
CA ALA A 100 9.62 2.57 6.29
C ALA A 100 10.60 3.48 7.05
N TYR A 101 11.79 3.72 6.51
CA TYR A 101 12.72 4.70 7.04
C TYR A 101 12.31 6.13 6.64
N PRO A 102 12.70 7.16 7.42
CA PRO A 102 12.36 8.55 7.09
C PRO A 102 12.85 8.94 5.69
N PRO A 103 12.16 9.88 5.01
CA PRO A 103 12.56 10.34 3.69
C PRO A 103 13.97 10.97 3.71
N ARG A 104 14.58 11.08 2.52
CA ARG A 104 15.87 11.78 2.37
C ARG A 104 15.75 13.19 2.92
N ARG A 105 16.81 13.64 3.59
CA ARG A 105 16.94 15.02 4.04
C ARG A 105 17.10 15.97 2.85
N ALA A 106 16.88 17.26 3.07
CA ALA A 106 17.02 18.29 2.04
C ALA A 106 18.46 18.35 1.45
N ASP A 107 19.45 17.94 2.22
CA ASP A 107 20.87 17.84 1.80
C ASP A 107 21.17 16.59 0.94
N GLY A 108 20.15 15.75 0.65
CA GLY A 108 20.28 14.53 -0.12
C GLY A 108 20.77 13.32 0.70
N THR A 109 21.12 13.50 1.96
CA THR A 109 21.57 12.38 2.82
C THR A 109 20.42 11.42 3.10
N ARG A 110 20.74 10.13 3.17
CA ARG A 110 19.78 9.09 3.58
C ARG A 110 19.82 8.92 5.09
N PRO A 111 18.67 8.95 5.76
CA PRO A 111 18.59 8.51 7.15
C PRO A 111 19.02 7.04 7.29
N PRO A 112 19.51 6.62 8.47
CA PRO A 112 19.77 5.22 8.73
C PRO A 112 18.49 4.40 8.59
N LYS A 113 18.65 3.12 8.26
CA LYS A 113 17.52 2.17 8.28
C LYS A 113 16.99 2.05 9.69
N ILE A 114 15.68 1.85 9.80
CA ILE A 114 15.06 1.59 11.10
C ILE A 114 15.48 0.21 11.63
N THR A 115 15.57 0.10 12.92
CA THR A 115 15.84 -1.16 13.65
C THR A 115 14.66 -1.59 14.52
N SER A 116 13.66 -0.70 14.67
CA SER A 116 12.44 -0.92 15.43
C SER A 116 11.29 -0.19 14.77
N LEU A 117 10.11 -0.80 14.77
CA LEU A 117 8.87 -0.18 14.24
C LEU A 117 8.40 0.99 15.10
N LYS A 118 8.80 1.07 16.36
CA LYS A 118 8.54 2.22 17.25
C LYS A 118 9.17 3.52 16.76
N GLN A 119 10.14 3.46 15.86
CA GLN A 119 10.77 4.65 15.27
C GLN A 119 9.88 5.37 14.24
N VAL A 120 8.88 4.68 13.71
CA VAL A 120 8.07 5.18 12.58
C VAL A 120 6.57 5.07 12.78
N LEU A 121 6.10 4.24 13.70
CA LEU A 121 4.69 4.02 13.99
C LEU A 121 4.40 4.18 15.48
N THR A 122 3.22 4.67 15.77
CA THR A 122 2.68 4.79 17.13
C THR A 122 1.25 4.26 17.19
N ALA A 123 0.77 3.93 18.39
CA ALA A 123 -0.64 3.61 18.57
C ALA A 123 -1.52 4.79 18.09
N ASP A 124 -2.72 4.48 17.64
CA ASP A 124 -3.70 5.41 17.05
C ASP A 124 -3.32 5.95 15.65
N ASP A 125 -2.20 5.51 15.07
CA ASP A 125 -1.93 5.77 13.67
C ASP A 125 -2.84 4.89 12.78
N ILE A 126 -3.39 5.49 11.73
CA ILE A 126 -4.08 4.76 10.67
C ILE A 126 -3.12 4.63 9.49
N VAL A 127 -2.83 3.40 9.10
CA VAL A 127 -1.85 3.07 8.06
C VAL A 127 -2.51 2.36 6.88
N ILE A 128 -1.87 2.41 5.73
CA ILE A 128 -2.25 1.60 4.57
C ILE A 128 -1.60 0.23 4.73
N VAL A 129 -2.38 -0.82 4.54
CA VAL A 129 -1.90 -2.20 4.53
C VAL A 129 -2.35 -2.93 3.28
N GLN A 130 -1.58 -3.93 2.87
CA GLN A 130 -1.89 -4.80 1.74
C GLN A 130 -1.48 -6.23 2.06
N ARG A 131 -2.14 -7.22 1.44
CA ARG A 131 -1.70 -8.60 1.56
C ARG A 131 -0.33 -8.75 0.90
N PRO A 132 0.64 -9.45 1.54
CA PRO A 132 1.93 -9.70 0.92
C PRO A 132 1.76 -10.59 -0.31
N VAL A 133 2.56 -10.35 -1.34
CA VAL A 133 2.54 -11.15 -2.59
C VAL A 133 3.07 -12.56 -2.32
N GLU A 134 4.05 -12.68 -1.43
CA GLU A 134 4.58 -13.93 -0.92
C GLU A 134 4.29 -14.00 0.58
N ALA A 135 3.75 -15.12 1.04
CA ALA A 135 3.58 -15.32 2.47
C ALA A 135 4.98 -15.36 3.12
N PRO A 136 5.28 -14.49 4.08
CA PRO A 136 6.56 -14.59 4.79
C PRO A 136 6.59 -15.94 5.51
N ASP A 137 7.77 -16.59 5.50
CA ASP A 137 8.03 -17.79 6.29
C ASP A 137 8.05 -17.38 7.77
N LEU A 138 6.87 -17.41 8.39
CA LEU A 138 6.69 -17.08 9.80
C LEU A 138 6.77 -18.37 10.64
N THR A 139 7.85 -19.09 10.52
CA THR A 139 8.18 -20.20 11.43
C THR A 139 8.66 -19.64 12.77
N THR A 140 7.80 -18.95 13.49
CA THR A 140 8.04 -18.54 14.87
C THR A 140 6.86 -18.97 15.72
N ASP A 141 7.16 -19.65 16.82
CA ASP A 141 6.24 -20.17 17.83
C ASP A 141 5.09 -19.20 18.17
N GLY A 142 3.92 -19.49 17.67
CA GLY A 142 2.71 -18.75 17.93
C GLY A 142 1.87 -18.63 16.66
N ALA A 143 0.76 -19.35 16.61
CA ALA A 143 -0.13 -19.51 15.47
C ALA A 143 -0.65 -18.16 14.91
N VAL A 144 0.18 -17.47 14.17
CA VAL A 144 -0.27 -16.38 13.29
C VAL A 144 -0.63 -17.04 11.97
N PHE A 145 -1.92 -17.13 11.68
CA PHE A 145 -2.38 -17.62 10.38
C PHE A 145 -1.87 -16.67 9.29
N ALA A 146 -1.45 -17.20 8.15
CA ALA A 146 -1.01 -16.40 7.00
C ALA A 146 -2.08 -15.39 6.54
N SER A 147 -3.35 -15.62 6.87
CA SER A 147 -4.47 -14.70 6.64
C SER A 147 -4.40 -13.41 7.46
N ASP A 148 -3.68 -13.41 8.57
CA ASP A 148 -3.64 -12.30 9.54
C ASP A 148 -2.36 -11.46 9.42
N VAL A 149 -1.58 -11.69 8.35
CA VAL A 149 -0.34 -10.97 8.08
C VAL A 149 -0.54 -9.99 6.93
N PHE A 150 -0.11 -8.77 7.16
CA PHE A 150 -0.15 -7.70 6.17
C PHE A 150 1.21 -7.01 6.02
N ALA A 151 1.44 -6.44 4.85
CA ALA A 151 2.58 -5.58 4.58
C ALA A 151 2.19 -4.11 4.76
N LEU A 152 3.09 -3.32 5.32
CA LEU A 152 2.93 -1.87 5.37
C LEU A 152 2.99 -1.32 3.94
N GLY A 153 2.02 -0.47 3.60
CA GLY A 153 1.93 0.23 2.34
C GLY A 153 1.94 1.73 2.51
N GLN A 154 2.17 2.45 1.42
CA GLN A 154 1.88 3.88 1.35
C GLN A 154 1.36 4.21 -0.06
N ARG A 155 0.65 5.33 -0.18
CA ARG A 155 0.17 5.79 -1.48
C ARG A 155 1.35 6.43 -2.25
N PRO A 156 1.71 5.91 -3.43
CA PRO A 156 2.72 6.56 -4.27
C PRO A 156 2.33 7.99 -4.61
N LEU A 157 3.29 8.92 -4.53
CA LEU A 157 3.12 10.31 -5.00
C LEU A 157 3.61 10.49 -6.44
N VAL A 158 4.20 9.44 -7.01
CA VAL A 158 4.73 9.46 -8.38
C VAL A 158 3.69 8.87 -9.32
N GLU A 159 3.59 9.46 -10.49
CA GLU A 159 2.75 8.98 -11.59
C GLU A 159 3.63 8.52 -12.74
N GLY A 160 3.13 7.64 -13.58
CA GLY A 160 3.85 7.12 -14.73
C GLY A 160 2.89 6.51 -15.75
N ALA A 161 3.39 6.34 -16.95
CA ALA A 161 2.70 5.65 -18.02
C ALA A 161 3.65 4.70 -18.74
N ILE A 162 3.12 3.58 -19.23
CA ILE A 162 3.82 2.67 -20.14
C ILE A 162 3.10 2.72 -21.49
N VAL A 163 3.87 2.92 -22.54
CA VAL A 163 3.39 2.81 -23.93
C VAL A 163 4.30 1.84 -24.66
N ALA A 164 3.73 0.77 -25.20
CA ALA A 164 4.44 -0.17 -26.07
C ALA A 164 3.80 -0.11 -27.44
N LEU A 165 4.61 0.18 -28.45
CA LEU A 165 4.19 0.27 -29.85
C LEU A 165 4.98 -0.75 -30.66
N ASP A 166 4.31 -1.38 -31.63
CA ASP A 166 5.00 -2.14 -32.67
C ASP A 166 5.68 -1.12 -33.59
N PRO A 167 6.99 -1.23 -33.82
CA PRO A 167 7.73 -0.30 -34.68
C PRO A 167 7.48 -0.49 -36.19
N HIS A 168 6.60 -1.42 -36.60
CA HIS A 168 6.31 -1.70 -38.00
C HIS A 168 4.97 -1.16 -38.48
#